data_144b8e9743523ef70e1cdfdd30a88806
#
_entry.id   144b8e9743523ef70e1cdfdd30a88806
#
_cell.length_a   1.000
_cell.length_b   1.000
_cell.length_c   1.000
_cell.angle_alpha   90.00
_cell.angle_beta   90.00
_cell.angle_gamma   90.00
#
_symmetry.space_group_name_H-M   'P 1'
#
loop_
_entity.id
_entity.type
_entity.pdbx_description
1 polymer ?
#
loop_
_entity_poly.entity_id
_entity_poly.type
_entity_poly.pdbx_seq_one_letter_code
_entity_poly.pdbx_strand_id
1 'polypeptide(L)'
;MTWRRIVVGVDFSEASLAAARWVATDFAPETDLMLVHVVAAPDVPSYVPSELAPWSVDDPAVPSAIYGGLRGLADLIRASRIRVRVMVGHPADALVRVAAEVGADLVCVGRGRRRRGSARFGATTSQRLLARSHVPTLIVPPTRLGAPSLVLAAVDDRTGGRRVLEVARRISDAHEAHVDAVHVIESELLEYVAAQEPFQAEPNAQPYGAWASPAGAGAWLRARAQDWVVAEMHDMAVGGHGASAVVQSGDAGAQVIRHARHTKADLIVIGRGGRVGQGTAYASLPVGSTARMVAWAAPCPVVVSPLEPALLQRSTFRGRQSSSRRNSSSSGTVVSGGNLAS
;
A
#
# COMPACT_ATOMS: atom_id res chain seq x y z
N MET A 1 12.91 -15.74 2.22
CA MET A 1 13.65 -14.56 2.80
C MET A 1 12.81 -13.96 3.93
N THR A 2 13.29 -14.04 5.15
CA THR A 2 12.64 -13.49 6.35
C THR A 2 12.71 -11.96 6.40
N TRP A 3 11.82 -11.30 7.11
CA TRP A 3 11.90 -9.88 7.44
C TRP A 3 13.12 -9.64 8.33
N ARG A 4 13.95 -8.66 7.99
CA ARG A 4 15.16 -8.36 8.79
C ARG A 4 14.89 -7.33 9.88
N ARG A 5 14.07 -6.33 9.56
CA ARG A 5 13.75 -5.26 10.50
C ARG A 5 12.35 -4.72 10.28
N ILE A 6 11.56 -4.67 11.33
CA ILE A 6 10.19 -4.15 11.32
C ILE A 6 10.08 -2.98 12.29
N VAL A 7 9.52 -1.86 11.81
CA VAL A 7 9.11 -0.73 12.66
C VAL A 7 7.65 -0.91 13.03
N VAL A 8 7.34 -0.89 14.32
CA VAL A 8 5.98 -1.02 14.84
C VAL A 8 5.56 0.27 15.54
N GLY A 9 4.54 0.93 15.03
CA GLY A 9 3.94 2.11 15.66
C GLY A 9 3.06 1.71 16.84
N VAL A 10 3.36 2.25 18.01
CA VAL A 10 2.64 1.97 19.28
C VAL A 10 2.05 3.26 19.81
N ASP A 11 0.72 3.33 19.92
CA ASP A 11 -0.02 4.43 20.55
C ASP A 11 -0.72 4.00 21.84
N PHE A 12 -0.34 2.82 22.36
CA PHE A 12 -0.91 2.16 23.54
C PHE A 12 -2.41 1.83 23.40
N SER A 13 -3.00 1.94 22.22
CA SER A 13 -4.32 1.39 21.97
C SER A 13 -4.28 -0.15 21.93
N GLU A 14 -5.43 -0.77 22.20
CA GLU A 14 -5.59 -2.23 22.09
C GLU A 14 -5.07 -2.77 20.75
N ALA A 15 -5.38 -2.05 19.65
CA ALA A 15 -4.97 -2.44 18.31
C ALA A 15 -3.44 -2.38 18.11
N SER A 16 -2.77 -1.34 18.62
CA SER A 16 -1.32 -1.23 18.48
C SER A 16 -0.57 -2.22 19.38
N LEU A 17 -1.10 -2.51 20.58
CA LEU A 17 -0.54 -3.52 21.48
C LEU A 17 -0.73 -4.93 20.90
N ALA A 18 -1.90 -5.24 20.35
CA ALA A 18 -2.16 -6.50 19.66
C ALA A 18 -1.23 -6.67 18.44
N ALA A 19 -1.06 -5.61 17.64
CA ALA A 19 -0.16 -5.61 16.49
C ALA A 19 1.30 -5.88 16.89
N ALA A 20 1.81 -5.18 17.90
CA ALA A 20 3.17 -5.37 18.38
C ALA A 20 3.42 -6.80 18.88
N ARG A 21 2.47 -7.32 19.65
CA ARG A 21 2.54 -8.70 20.16
C ARG A 21 2.51 -9.71 19.02
N TRP A 22 1.52 -9.64 18.12
CA TRP A 22 1.38 -10.59 17.02
C TRP A 22 2.59 -10.58 16.09
N VAL A 23 3.14 -9.40 15.74
CA VAL A 23 4.35 -9.32 14.92
C VAL A 23 5.51 -10.03 15.58
N ALA A 24 5.65 -9.90 16.89
CA ALA A 24 6.76 -10.46 17.63
C ALA A 24 6.64 -11.96 17.92
N THR A 25 5.42 -12.50 18.01
CA THR A 25 5.24 -13.90 18.43
C THR A 25 4.87 -14.82 17.26
N ASP A 26 4.10 -14.33 16.30
CA ASP A 26 3.47 -15.18 15.28
C ASP A 26 3.88 -14.80 13.85
N PHE A 27 4.05 -13.50 13.56
CA PHE A 27 4.35 -13.05 12.20
C PHE A 27 5.84 -13.02 11.88
N ALA A 28 6.67 -12.55 12.81
CA ALA A 28 8.11 -12.39 12.55
C ALA A 28 8.95 -12.51 13.84
N PRO A 29 8.93 -13.67 14.52
CA PRO A 29 9.55 -13.85 15.85
C PRO A 29 11.07 -13.66 15.87
N GLU A 30 11.74 -13.93 14.75
CA GLU A 30 13.20 -13.85 14.62
C GLU A 30 13.70 -12.46 14.12
N THR A 31 12.80 -11.49 14.00
CA THR A 31 13.07 -10.20 13.36
C THR A 31 13.52 -9.15 14.38
N ASP A 32 14.41 -8.24 13.95
CA ASP A 32 14.73 -7.03 14.74
C ASP A 32 13.50 -6.10 14.76
N LEU A 33 12.92 -5.88 15.93
CA LEU A 33 11.77 -5.01 16.11
C LEU A 33 12.18 -3.65 16.66
N MET A 34 11.65 -2.58 16.08
CA MET A 34 11.73 -1.23 16.60
C MET A 34 10.33 -0.76 16.97
N LEU A 35 10.02 -0.73 18.28
CA LEU A 35 8.78 -0.15 18.78
C LEU A 35 8.91 1.36 18.85
N VAL A 36 8.01 2.07 18.18
CA VAL A 36 8.05 3.53 18.08
C VAL A 36 6.76 4.11 18.62
N HIS A 37 6.87 4.94 19.67
CA HIS A 37 5.78 5.82 20.08
C HIS A 37 6.03 7.22 19.56
N VAL A 38 4.99 7.87 19.06
CA VAL A 38 5.08 9.25 18.59
C VAL A 38 4.17 10.14 19.42
N VAL A 39 4.79 11.02 20.17
CA VAL A 39 4.08 12.09 20.87
C VAL A 39 3.63 13.10 19.81
N ALA A 40 2.32 13.24 19.64
CA ALA A 40 1.79 14.17 18.67
C ALA A 40 2.13 15.61 19.07
N ALA A 41 2.92 16.27 18.23
CA ALA A 41 3.10 17.71 18.38
C ALA A 41 1.77 18.40 18.04
N PRO A 42 1.41 19.51 18.72
CA PRO A 42 0.36 20.37 18.26
C PRO A 42 0.66 20.82 16.83
N ASP A 43 -0.38 21.01 16.00
CA ASP A 43 -0.21 21.52 14.64
C ASP A 43 0.46 22.90 14.73
N VAL A 44 1.76 22.94 14.45
CA VAL A 44 2.51 24.20 14.38
C VAL A 44 2.34 24.72 12.95
N PRO A 45 1.81 25.93 12.78
CA PRO A 45 1.65 26.53 11.47
C PRO A 45 2.98 26.57 10.71
N SER A 46 2.94 26.37 9.39
CA SER A 46 4.13 26.30 8.54
C SER A 46 5.01 27.56 8.51
N TYR A 47 4.49 28.68 9.02
CA TYR A 47 5.23 29.93 9.16
C TYR A 47 6.02 30.05 10.48
N VAL A 48 5.88 29.05 11.38
CA VAL A 48 6.70 29.01 12.60
C VAL A 48 8.02 28.32 12.25
N PRO A 49 9.16 28.98 12.45
CA PRO A 49 10.48 28.38 12.22
C PRO A 49 10.65 27.08 13.00
N SER A 50 11.29 26.09 12.37
CA SER A 50 11.51 24.78 12.99
C SER A 50 12.32 24.85 14.28
N GLU A 51 13.13 25.88 14.45
CA GLU A 51 13.95 26.16 15.64
C GLU A 51 13.10 26.60 16.83
N LEU A 52 11.92 27.15 16.56
CA LEU A 52 10.93 27.52 17.60
C LEU A 52 9.86 26.43 17.80
N ALA A 53 9.94 25.33 17.06
CA ALA A 53 9.06 24.19 17.31
C ALA A 53 9.45 23.58 18.67
N PRO A 54 8.55 23.61 19.68
CA PRO A 54 8.90 23.43 21.08
C PRO A 54 9.30 22.00 21.48
N TRP A 55 9.63 21.11 20.53
CA TRP A 55 9.73 19.69 20.83
C TRP A 55 10.91 19.02 20.10
N SER A 56 12.01 18.79 20.78
CA SER A 56 13.07 17.87 20.35
C SER A 56 12.89 16.50 21.02
N VAL A 57 13.51 15.46 20.46
CA VAL A 57 13.50 14.10 21.04
C VAL A 57 14.19 14.06 22.41
N ASP A 58 15.07 15.04 22.67
CA ASP A 58 15.82 15.20 23.92
C ASP A 58 15.07 16.10 24.93
N ASP A 59 13.83 16.51 24.62
CA ASP A 59 13.03 17.34 25.50
C ASP A 59 12.69 16.57 26.78
N PRO A 60 13.05 17.09 27.99
CA PRO A 60 12.69 16.49 29.26
C PRO A 60 11.19 16.37 29.50
N ALA A 61 10.35 17.01 28.64
CA ALA A 61 8.90 16.87 28.65
C ALA A 61 8.38 15.57 28.04
N VAL A 62 9.22 14.73 27.38
CA VAL A 62 8.82 13.38 27.00
C VAL A 62 8.75 12.55 28.27
N PRO A 63 7.53 12.21 28.78
CA PRO A 63 7.44 11.62 30.12
C PRO A 63 8.19 10.29 30.18
N SER A 64 9.03 10.11 31.17
CA SER A 64 9.70 8.83 31.46
C SER A 64 8.72 7.65 31.51
N ALA A 65 7.46 7.90 31.82
CA ALA A 65 6.36 6.96 31.75
C ALA A 65 6.14 6.36 30.36
N ILE A 66 6.34 7.12 29.26
CA ILE A 66 6.19 6.62 27.89
C ILE A 66 7.31 5.61 27.57
N TYR A 67 8.54 5.95 27.91
CA TYR A 67 9.67 5.02 27.79
C TYR A 67 9.48 3.76 28.63
N GLY A 68 9.02 3.95 29.87
CA GLY A 68 8.69 2.85 30.78
C GLY A 68 7.60 1.92 30.19
N GLY A 69 6.56 2.50 29.63
CA GLY A 69 5.49 1.76 28.97
C GLY A 69 5.97 0.96 27.75
N LEU A 70 6.81 1.55 26.87
CA LEU A 70 7.38 0.85 25.72
C LEU A 70 8.34 -0.27 26.15
N ARG A 71 9.17 -0.05 27.15
CA ARG A 71 10.06 -1.07 27.71
C ARG A 71 9.25 -2.20 28.35
N GLY A 72 8.25 -1.89 29.16
CA GLY A 72 7.36 -2.89 29.73
C GLY A 72 6.64 -3.72 28.65
N LEU A 73 6.23 -3.09 27.55
CA LEU A 73 5.69 -3.83 26.40
C LEU A 73 6.76 -4.74 25.75
N ALA A 74 7.98 -4.24 25.55
CA ALA A 74 9.08 -5.04 25.02
C ALA A 74 9.40 -6.26 25.90
N ASP A 75 9.42 -6.08 27.21
CA ASP A 75 9.66 -7.16 28.18
C ASP A 75 8.53 -8.20 28.17
N LEU A 76 7.27 -7.76 28.02
CA LEU A 76 6.11 -8.64 27.92
C LEU A 76 6.12 -9.49 26.62
N ILE A 77 6.63 -8.94 25.53
CA ILE A 77 6.67 -9.61 24.22
C ILE A 77 7.74 -10.69 24.15
N ARG A 78 8.79 -10.61 25.00
CA ARG A 78 9.91 -11.56 25.08
C ARG A 78 10.62 -11.85 23.76
N ALA A 79 10.57 -10.95 22.78
CA ALA A 79 11.31 -11.11 21.53
C ALA A 79 12.79 -10.76 21.77
N SER A 80 13.68 -11.51 21.16
CA SER A 80 15.13 -11.47 21.43
C SER A 80 15.79 -10.15 21.00
N ARG A 81 15.16 -9.36 20.14
CA ARG A 81 15.75 -8.16 19.53
C ARG A 81 14.75 -7.02 19.40
N ILE A 82 14.31 -6.47 20.55
CA ILE A 82 13.43 -5.31 20.57
C ILE A 82 14.19 -4.07 20.98
N ARG A 83 14.06 -3.01 20.18
CA ARG A 83 14.47 -1.65 20.54
C ARG A 83 13.25 -0.76 20.67
N VAL A 84 13.33 0.23 21.53
CA VAL A 84 12.25 1.19 21.73
C VAL A 84 12.72 2.59 21.36
N ARG A 85 11.85 3.39 20.76
CA ARG A 85 12.13 4.78 20.40
C ARG A 85 10.89 5.65 20.62
N VAL A 86 11.10 6.83 21.17
CA VAL A 86 10.07 7.85 21.27
C VAL A 86 10.43 8.97 20.31
N MET A 87 9.44 9.45 19.58
CA MET A 87 9.55 10.53 18.60
C MET A 87 8.53 11.60 18.92
N VAL A 88 8.78 12.82 18.47
CA VAL A 88 7.81 13.92 18.54
C VAL A 88 7.43 14.32 17.10
N GLY A 89 6.16 14.63 16.86
CA GLY A 89 5.68 15.10 15.56
C GLY A 89 4.46 14.37 15.03
N HIS A 90 4.31 14.35 13.71
CA HIS A 90 3.22 13.63 13.07
C HIS A 90 3.53 12.12 12.99
N PRO A 91 2.66 11.26 13.54
CA PRO A 91 2.95 9.83 13.67
C PRO A 91 3.34 9.14 12.36
N ALA A 92 2.62 9.42 11.27
CA ALA A 92 2.93 8.79 9.99
C ALA A 92 4.32 9.20 9.44
N ASP A 93 4.67 10.48 9.56
CA ASP A 93 5.95 11.00 9.07
C ASP A 93 7.13 10.50 9.92
N ALA A 94 6.94 10.47 11.24
CA ALA A 94 7.92 9.94 12.16
C ALA A 94 8.19 8.44 11.90
N LEU A 95 7.14 7.64 11.67
CA LEU A 95 7.29 6.22 11.36
C LEU A 95 8.01 5.99 10.02
N VAL A 96 7.69 6.75 8.97
CA VAL A 96 8.39 6.69 7.67
C VAL A 96 9.86 7.06 7.82
N ARG A 97 10.15 8.12 8.56
CA ARG A 97 11.53 8.57 8.83
C ARG A 97 12.32 7.51 9.59
N VAL A 98 11.76 6.96 10.69
CA VAL A 98 12.43 5.91 11.45
C VAL A 98 12.65 4.67 10.57
N ALA A 99 11.67 4.27 9.75
CA ALA A 99 11.81 3.14 8.85
C ALA A 99 12.98 3.32 7.87
N ALA A 100 13.13 4.52 7.30
CA ALA A 100 14.25 4.85 6.42
C ALA A 100 15.59 4.85 7.17
N GLU A 101 15.67 5.49 8.35
CA GLU A 101 16.88 5.58 9.17
C GLU A 101 17.40 4.20 9.59
N VAL A 102 16.51 3.28 9.96
CA VAL A 102 16.91 1.95 10.41
C VAL A 102 16.98 0.92 9.28
N GLY A 103 16.63 1.28 8.06
CA GLY A 103 16.55 0.36 6.92
C GLY A 103 15.52 -0.74 7.15
N ALA A 104 14.31 -0.37 7.59
CA ALA A 104 13.23 -1.33 7.83
C ALA A 104 12.67 -1.88 6.52
N ASP A 105 12.30 -3.17 6.55
CA ASP A 105 11.66 -3.86 5.42
C ASP A 105 10.13 -3.75 5.46
N LEU A 106 9.57 -3.41 6.62
CA LEU A 106 8.13 -3.36 6.88
C LEU A 106 7.83 -2.33 7.96
N VAL A 107 6.72 -1.60 7.81
CA VAL A 107 6.16 -0.78 8.89
C VAL A 107 4.83 -1.38 9.31
N CYS A 108 4.63 -1.59 10.60
CA CYS A 108 3.41 -2.14 11.17
C CYS A 108 2.69 -1.12 12.04
N VAL A 109 1.36 -1.07 11.92
CA VAL A 109 0.48 -0.28 12.78
C VAL A 109 -0.80 -1.04 13.10
N GLY A 110 -1.34 -0.81 14.28
CA GLY A 110 -2.68 -1.29 14.62
C GLY A 110 -3.75 -0.57 13.80
N ARG A 111 -4.82 -1.29 13.44
CA ARG A 111 -6.01 -0.72 12.82
C ARG A 111 -6.85 0.00 13.85
N GLY A 112 -6.63 1.31 14.01
CA GLY A 112 -7.39 2.13 14.95
C GLY A 112 -8.88 2.16 14.64
N ARG A 113 -9.74 2.14 15.68
CA ARG A 113 -11.18 2.38 15.53
C ARG A 113 -11.42 3.86 15.31
N ARG A 114 -12.23 4.23 14.31
CA ARG A 114 -12.75 5.59 14.23
C ARG A 114 -13.54 5.88 15.52
N ARG A 115 -13.05 6.80 16.34
CA ARG A 115 -13.84 7.31 17.46
C ARG A 115 -15.08 8.02 16.87
N ARG A 116 -16.27 7.48 17.12
CA ARG A 116 -17.53 8.19 16.86
C ARG A 116 -17.46 9.52 17.61
N GLY A 117 -17.58 10.63 16.90
CA GLY A 117 -17.64 11.97 17.49
C GLY A 117 -16.35 12.80 17.42
N SER A 118 -15.21 12.30 16.94
CA SER A 118 -14.08 13.19 16.64
C SER A 118 -14.35 13.92 15.32
N ALA A 119 -14.75 15.17 15.41
CA ALA A 119 -14.96 16.09 14.27
C ALA A 119 -13.64 16.49 13.56
N ARG A 120 -12.54 15.79 13.76
CA ARG A 120 -11.30 16.01 13.04
C ARG A 120 -11.42 15.33 11.68
N PHE A 121 -11.80 16.11 10.69
CA PHE A 121 -11.72 15.80 9.26
C PHE A 121 -10.25 15.66 8.83
N GLY A 122 -9.57 14.58 9.24
CA GLY A 122 -8.19 14.33 8.88
C GLY A 122 -7.96 12.85 8.54
N ALA A 123 -7.06 12.58 7.61
CA ALA A 123 -6.62 11.22 7.33
C ALA A 123 -6.01 10.60 8.60
N THR A 124 -6.37 9.35 8.90
CA THR A 124 -5.81 8.60 10.03
C THR A 124 -4.31 8.37 9.84
N THR A 125 -3.58 8.04 10.92
CA THR A 125 -2.15 7.69 10.84
C THR A 125 -1.91 6.60 9.81
N SER A 126 -2.71 5.54 9.79
CA SER A 126 -2.60 4.45 8.81
C SER A 126 -2.83 4.93 7.36
N GLN A 127 -3.81 5.80 7.11
CA GLN A 127 -4.04 6.36 5.77
C GLN A 127 -2.88 7.24 5.30
N ARG A 128 -2.33 8.08 6.17
CA ARG A 128 -1.15 8.90 5.86
C ARG A 128 0.09 8.04 5.65
N LEU A 129 0.25 6.98 6.45
CA LEU A 129 1.36 6.04 6.33
C LEU A 129 1.30 5.31 4.98
N LEU A 130 0.13 4.79 4.58
CA LEU A 130 -0.07 4.15 3.28
C LEU A 130 0.29 5.07 2.11
N ALA A 131 0.01 6.36 2.22
CA ALA A 131 0.33 7.33 1.16
C ALA A 131 1.83 7.63 1.05
N ARG A 132 2.60 7.50 2.13
CA ARG A 132 3.98 7.99 2.24
C ARG A 132 5.04 6.92 2.40
N SER A 133 4.67 5.71 2.84
CA SER A 133 5.63 4.64 3.06
C SER A 133 6.27 4.16 1.76
N HIS A 134 7.58 3.99 1.78
CA HIS A 134 8.37 3.41 0.70
C HIS A 134 8.60 1.90 0.89
N VAL A 135 8.20 1.36 2.03
CA VAL A 135 8.22 -0.07 2.34
C VAL A 135 6.80 -0.58 2.56
N PRO A 136 6.54 -1.89 2.44
CA PRO A 136 5.25 -2.47 2.75
C PRO A 136 4.73 -2.01 4.10
N THR A 137 3.42 -1.75 4.19
CA THR A 137 2.76 -1.33 5.42
C THR A 137 1.77 -2.39 5.86
N LEU A 138 1.98 -2.95 7.04
CA LEU A 138 1.10 -3.92 7.67
C LEU A 138 0.11 -3.23 8.60
N ILE A 139 -1.17 -3.46 8.38
CA ILE A 139 -2.27 -2.94 9.20
C ILE A 139 -2.94 -4.11 9.89
N VAL A 140 -2.88 -4.14 11.23
CA VAL A 140 -3.32 -5.26 12.05
C VAL A 140 -4.63 -4.92 12.78
N PRO A 141 -5.70 -5.70 12.62
CA PRO A 141 -6.94 -5.51 13.38
C PRO A 141 -6.74 -5.89 14.86
N PRO A 142 -7.57 -5.34 15.78
CA PRO A 142 -7.49 -5.68 17.20
C PRO A 142 -8.21 -7.01 17.49
N THR A 143 -7.79 -8.09 16.84
CA THR A 143 -8.35 -9.43 17.00
C THR A 143 -7.24 -10.41 17.37
N ARG A 144 -7.61 -11.55 17.93
CA ARG A 144 -6.65 -12.62 18.16
C ARG A 144 -6.25 -13.24 16.82
N LEU A 145 -4.96 -13.33 16.57
CA LEU A 145 -4.37 -13.81 15.33
C LEU A 145 -3.40 -14.96 15.66
N GLY A 146 -3.24 -15.90 14.74
CA GLY A 146 -2.18 -16.90 14.74
C GLY A 146 -1.16 -16.63 13.62
N ALA A 147 -0.20 -17.53 13.45
CA ALA A 147 0.71 -17.50 12.30
C ALA A 147 -0.12 -17.67 11.00
N PRO A 148 0.20 -16.91 9.93
CA PRO A 148 -0.52 -17.02 8.67
C PRO A 148 -0.33 -18.40 8.04
N SER A 149 -1.42 -19.06 7.67
CA SER A 149 -1.45 -20.32 6.90
C SER A 149 -2.04 -20.13 5.50
N LEU A 150 -2.86 -19.09 5.31
CA LEU A 150 -3.44 -18.71 4.03
C LEU A 150 -3.24 -17.22 3.77
N VAL A 151 -2.46 -16.91 2.74
CA VAL A 151 -2.18 -15.54 2.27
C VAL A 151 -2.98 -15.26 1.01
N LEU A 152 -3.90 -14.30 1.06
CA LEU A 152 -4.63 -13.82 -0.09
C LEU A 152 -3.86 -12.70 -0.78
N ALA A 153 -3.44 -12.91 -2.04
CA ALA A 153 -2.75 -11.92 -2.86
C ALA A 153 -3.72 -11.26 -3.85
N ALA A 154 -4.08 -10.00 -3.64
CA ALA A 154 -4.93 -9.25 -4.56
C ALA A 154 -4.08 -8.66 -5.70
N VAL A 155 -4.13 -9.28 -6.87
CA VAL A 155 -3.26 -9.00 -8.02
C VAL A 155 -4.00 -8.21 -9.09
N ASP A 156 -3.39 -7.13 -9.57
CA ASP A 156 -3.85 -6.38 -10.74
C ASP A 156 -2.82 -6.47 -11.87
N ASP A 157 -3.27 -6.26 -13.11
CA ASP A 157 -2.44 -6.26 -14.33
C ASP A 157 -1.60 -4.99 -14.50
N ARG A 158 -1.73 -4.05 -13.58
CA ARG A 158 -1.03 -2.77 -13.61
C ARG A 158 0.29 -2.86 -12.84
N THR A 159 0.78 -1.77 -12.40
CA THR A 159 2.14 -1.61 -11.89
C THR A 159 2.41 -2.21 -10.50
N GLY A 160 1.43 -2.83 -9.87
CA GLY A 160 1.53 -3.31 -8.48
C GLY A 160 1.50 -4.83 -8.32
N GLY A 161 1.00 -5.58 -9.32
CA GLY A 161 0.73 -7.02 -9.19
C GLY A 161 1.96 -7.87 -8.86
N ARG A 162 3.07 -7.66 -9.57
CA ARG A 162 4.32 -8.39 -9.30
C ARG A 162 4.86 -8.13 -7.89
N ARG A 163 4.76 -6.89 -7.42
CA ARG A 163 5.20 -6.54 -6.06
C ARG A 163 4.32 -7.17 -4.98
N VAL A 164 3.01 -7.29 -5.25
CA VAL A 164 2.08 -8.03 -4.39
C VAL A 164 2.48 -9.49 -4.29
N LEU A 165 2.75 -10.15 -5.42
CA LEU A 165 3.20 -11.54 -5.46
C LEU A 165 4.55 -11.74 -4.77
N GLU A 166 5.51 -10.82 -4.94
CA GLU A 166 6.80 -10.86 -4.23
C GLU A 166 6.62 -10.83 -2.71
N VAL A 167 5.76 -9.92 -2.22
CA VAL A 167 5.47 -9.83 -0.79
C VAL A 167 4.71 -11.06 -0.30
N ALA A 168 3.73 -11.55 -1.05
CA ALA A 168 2.97 -12.75 -0.72
C ALA A 168 3.88 -13.98 -0.65
N ARG A 169 4.78 -14.15 -1.64
CA ARG A 169 5.79 -15.23 -1.65
C ARG A 169 6.70 -15.15 -0.42
N ARG A 170 7.18 -13.95 -0.08
CA ARG A 170 8.04 -13.75 1.10
C ARG A 170 7.35 -14.19 2.40
N ILE A 171 6.05 -13.94 2.53
CA ILE A 171 5.26 -14.37 3.67
C ILE A 171 5.03 -15.89 3.63
N SER A 172 4.67 -16.41 2.46
CA SER A 172 4.50 -17.86 2.25
C SER A 172 5.76 -18.64 2.61
N ASP A 173 6.91 -18.19 2.13
CA ASP A 173 8.22 -18.82 2.43
C ASP A 173 8.56 -18.81 3.94
N ALA A 174 8.13 -17.77 4.65
CA ALA A 174 8.42 -17.62 6.09
C ALA A 174 7.49 -18.47 6.99
N HIS A 175 6.28 -18.79 6.51
CA HIS A 175 5.24 -19.44 7.30
C HIS A 175 4.74 -20.76 6.73
N GLU A 176 5.33 -21.22 5.64
CA GLU A 176 4.85 -22.39 4.88
C GLU A 176 3.37 -22.22 4.47
N ALA A 177 2.96 -20.99 4.20
CA ALA A 177 1.59 -20.60 3.95
C ALA A 177 1.18 -20.82 2.49
N HIS A 178 -0.04 -21.27 2.27
CA HIS A 178 -0.66 -21.30 0.94
C HIS A 178 -0.90 -19.88 0.42
N VAL A 179 -0.67 -19.63 -0.87
CA VAL A 179 -0.99 -18.35 -1.53
C VAL A 179 -2.20 -18.52 -2.43
N ASP A 180 -3.24 -17.75 -2.15
CA ASP A 180 -4.43 -17.66 -3.00
C ASP A 180 -4.43 -16.31 -3.73
N ALA A 181 -4.11 -16.30 -5.03
CA ALA A 181 -4.07 -15.10 -5.83
C ALA A 181 -5.46 -14.78 -6.38
N VAL A 182 -5.99 -13.61 -6.08
CA VAL A 182 -7.27 -13.15 -6.58
C VAL A 182 -7.09 -11.95 -7.51
N HIS A 183 -7.63 -12.07 -8.72
CA HIS A 183 -7.80 -10.96 -9.66
C HIS A 183 -9.29 -10.62 -9.79
N VAL A 184 -9.61 -9.33 -9.88
CA VAL A 184 -10.99 -8.88 -10.03
C VAL A 184 -11.13 -8.08 -11.31
N ILE A 185 -11.97 -8.56 -12.22
CA ILE A 185 -12.37 -7.84 -13.42
C ILE A 185 -13.48 -6.86 -13.03
N GLU A 186 -13.22 -5.56 -13.16
CA GLU A 186 -14.20 -4.51 -12.85
C GLU A 186 -15.42 -4.63 -13.77
N SER A 187 -16.63 -4.41 -13.23
CA SER A 187 -17.88 -4.51 -14.01
C SER A 187 -17.90 -3.62 -15.25
N GLU A 188 -17.33 -2.41 -15.14
CA GLU A 188 -17.22 -1.47 -16.26
C GLU A 188 -16.44 -2.06 -17.47
N LEU A 189 -15.38 -2.84 -17.18
CA LEU A 189 -14.62 -3.51 -18.24
C LEU A 189 -15.43 -4.62 -18.90
N LEU A 190 -16.18 -5.40 -18.11
CA LEU A 190 -17.07 -6.44 -18.65
C LEU A 190 -18.16 -5.84 -19.51
N GLU A 191 -18.80 -4.76 -19.06
CA GLU A 191 -19.82 -4.04 -19.83
C GLU A 191 -19.23 -3.45 -21.12
N TYR A 192 -18.04 -2.83 -21.03
CA TYR A 192 -17.36 -2.30 -22.21
C TYR A 192 -17.06 -3.39 -23.24
N VAL A 193 -16.49 -4.52 -22.82
CA VAL A 193 -16.17 -5.64 -23.73
C VAL A 193 -17.45 -6.27 -24.30
N ALA A 194 -18.51 -6.38 -23.50
CA ALA A 194 -19.79 -6.91 -23.93
C ALA A 194 -20.53 -6.01 -24.94
N ALA A 195 -20.28 -4.69 -24.88
CA ALA A 195 -20.86 -3.70 -25.78
C ALA A 195 -20.09 -3.56 -27.11
N GLN A 196 -18.87 -4.12 -27.21
CA GLN A 196 -18.14 -4.12 -28.47
C GLN A 196 -18.85 -5.04 -29.46
N GLU A 197 -19.15 -4.54 -30.68
CA GLU A 197 -19.60 -5.40 -31.76
C GLU A 197 -18.55 -6.50 -31.99
N PRO A 198 -19.00 -7.75 -32.25
CA PRO A 198 -18.06 -8.82 -32.53
C PRO A 198 -17.19 -8.37 -33.71
N PHE A 199 -15.91 -8.20 -33.47
CA PHE A 199 -14.93 -7.92 -34.50
C PHE A 199 -15.12 -9.00 -35.56
N GLN A 200 -15.46 -8.63 -36.78
CA GLN A 200 -15.59 -9.56 -37.88
C GLN A 200 -14.18 -10.11 -38.15
N ALA A 201 -13.85 -11.17 -37.44
CA ALA A 201 -12.63 -11.90 -37.66
C ALA A 201 -12.66 -12.49 -39.06
N GLU A 202 -11.54 -12.40 -39.74
CA GLU A 202 -11.35 -13.13 -41.01
C GLU A 202 -11.80 -14.59 -40.86
N PRO A 203 -12.42 -15.21 -41.91
CA PRO A 203 -13.08 -16.52 -41.82
C PRO A 203 -12.22 -17.68 -41.28
N ASN A 204 -10.89 -17.49 -41.17
CA ASN A 204 -9.94 -18.53 -40.77
C ASN A 204 -9.30 -18.29 -39.39
N ALA A 205 -9.66 -17.25 -38.65
CA ALA A 205 -9.15 -16.99 -37.32
C ALA A 205 -10.02 -17.67 -36.25
N GLN A 206 -9.74 -18.93 -35.95
CA GLN A 206 -10.20 -19.55 -34.70
C GLN A 206 -9.37 -18.97 -33.58
N PRO A 207 -9.88 -18.20 -32.75
CA PRO A 207 -10.58 -18.43 -31.48
C PRO A 207 -11.66 -17.37 -31.13
N TYR A 208 -12.08 -16.55 -32.07
CA TYR A 208 -12.96 -15.41 -31.79
C TYR A 208 -14.46 -15.75 -31.76
N GLY A 209 -14.85 -16.99 -32.03
CA GLY A 209 -16.25 -17.44 -31.99
C GLY A 209 -16.92 -17.34 -30.61
N ALA A 210 -16.14 -17.23 -29.53
CA ALA A 210 -16.67 -17.08 -28.19
C ALA A 210 -17.24 -15.67 -27.89
N TRP A 211 -16.97 -14.68 -28.72
CA TRP A 211 -17.42 -13.29 -28.55
C TRP A 211 -18.81 -13.00 -29.09
N ALA A 212 -19.45 -13.99 -29.68
CA ALA A 212 -20.76 -13.82 -30.31
C ALA A 212 -21.91 -13.47 -29.33
N SER A 213 -21.63 -13.44 -28.01
CA SER A 213 -22.59 -13.00 -26.98
C SER A 213 -21.89 -12.31 -25.82
N PRO A 214 -22.56 -11.40 -25.09
CA PRO A 214 -22.02 -10.77 -23.88
C PRO A 214 -21.55 -11.79 -22.84
N ALA A 215 -22.24 -12.91 -22.69
CA ALA A 215 -21.85 -14.00 -21.78
C ALA A 215 -20.56 -14.69 -22.23
N GLY A 216 -20.39 -14.91 -23.54
CA GLY A 216 -19.18 -15.48 -24.15
C GLY A 216 -17.97 -14.56 -23.96
N ALA A 217 -18.13 -13.27 -24.20
CA ALA A 217 -17.10 -12.27 -23.99
C ALA A 217 -16.62 -12.23 -22.53
N GLY A 218 -17.55 -12.27 -21.58
CA GLY A 218 -17.22 -12.32 -20.15
C GLY A 218 -16.51 -13.60 -19.74
N ALA A 219 -16.90 -14.76 -20.31
CA ALA A 219 -16.24 -16.04 -20.06
C ALA A 219 -14.80 -16.06 -20.61
N TRP A 220 -14.63 -15.57 -21.85
CA TRP A 220 -13.32 -15.45 -22.46
C TRP A 220 -12.40 -14.53 -21.66
N LEU A 221 -12.87 -13.37 -21.24
CA LEU A 221 -12.07 -12.42 -20.48
C LEU A 221 -11.63 -13.03 -19.12
N ARG A 222 -12.53 -13.77 -18.46
CA ARG A 222 -12.18 -14.49 -17.21
C ARG A 222 -11.12 -15.56 -17.47
N ALA A 223 -11.24 -16.34 -18.53
CA ALA A 223 -10.25 -17.35 -18.88
C ALA A 223 -8.87 -16.73 -19.14
N ARG A 224 -8.83 -15.65 -19.93
CA ARG A 224 -7.57 -14.91 -20.19
C ARG A 224 -6.95 -14.31 -18.94
N ALA A 225 -7.78 -13.74 -18.06
CA ALA A 225 -7.31 -13.23 -16.78
C ALA A 225 -6.78 -14.36 -15.88
N GLN A 226 -7.42 -15.53 -15.89
CA GLN A 226 -6.96 -16.70 -15.13
C GLN A 226 -5.59 -17.18 -15.63
N ASP A 227 -5.43 -17.33 -16.96
CA ASP A 227 -4.15 -17.71 -17.56
C ASP A 227 -3.04 -16.72 -17.19
N TRP A 228 -3.37 -15.43 -17.23
CA TRP A 228 -2.42 -14.37 -16.88
C TRP A 228 -1.99 -14.44 -15.42
N VAL A 229 -2.93 -14.58 -14.45
CA VAL A 229 -2.59 -14.68 -13.02
C VAL A 229 -1.71 -15.90 -12.77
N VAL A 230 -2.03 -17.05 -13.36
CA VAL A 230 -1.25 -18.28 -13.22
C VAL A 230 0.17 -18.09 -13.78
N ALA A 231 0.32 -17.45 -14.95
CA ALA A 231 1.61 -17.15 -15.55
C ALA A 231 2.45 -16.23 -14.67
N GLU A 232 1.86 -15.13 -14.13
CA GLU A 232 2.55 -14.22 -13.21
C GLU A 232 2.99 -14.92 -11.92
N MET A 233 2.17 -15.80 -11.35
CA MET A 233 2.54 -16.59 -10.17
C MET A 233 3.69 -17.53 -10.47
N HIS A 234 3.69 -18.16 -11.64
CA HIS A 234 4.77 -19.05 -12.08
C HIS A 234 6.08 -18.27 -12.26
N ASP A 235 6.04 -17.15 -12.98
CA ASP A 235 7.20 -16.27 -13.20
C ASP A 235 7.83 -15.76 -11.89
N MET A 236 6.98 -15.50 -10.90
CA MET A 236 7.42 -15.05 -9.58
C MET A 236 7.78 -16.18 -8.61
N ALA A 237 7.75 -17.44 -9.07
CA ALA A 237 7.99 -18.63 -8.27
C ALA A 237 7.14 -18.66 -6.98
N VAL A 238 5.88 -18.24 -7.09
CA VAL A 238 4.89 -18.34 -6.02
C VAL A 238 4.33 -19.77 -6.00
N GLY A 239 4.29 -20.39 -4.84
CA GLY A 239 3.66 -21.71 -4.70
C GLY A 239 4.52 -22.82 -4.15
N GLY A 240 5.67 -22.51 -3.56
CA GLY A 240 6.52 -23.51 -2.88
C GLY A 240 5.77 -24.28 -1.77
N HIS A 241 4.78 -23.66 -1.16
CA HIS A 241 3.92 -24.22 -0.11
C HIS A 241 2.43 -24.36 -0.53
N GLY A 242 2.20 -24.43 -1.85
CA GLY A 242 0.88 -24.48 -2.47
C GLY A 242 0.38 -23.10 -2.91
N ALA A 243 -0.32 -23.09 -4.06
CA ALA A 243 -0.88 -21.88 -4.62
C ALA A 243 -2.16 -22.16 -5.41
N SER A 244 -3.08 -21.19 -5.38
CA SER A 244 -4.29 -21.17 -6.20
C SER A 244 -4.48 -19.79 -6.82
N ALA A 245 -5.21 -19.74 -7.94
CA ALA A 245 -5.55 -18.50 -8.62
C ALA A 245 -7.05 -18.46 -8.90
N VAL A 246 -7.68 -17.32 -8.59
CA VAL A 246 -9.11 -17.12 -8.78
C VAL A 246 -9.38 -15.79 -9.44
N VAL A 247 -10.22 -15.79 -10.47
CA VAL A 247 -10.72 -14.57 -11.11
C VAL A 247 -12.18 -14.34 -10.73
N GLN A 248 -12.45 -13.17 -10.20
CA GLN A 248 -13.79 -12.72 -9.82
C GLN A 248 -14.20 -11.50 -10.67
N SER A 249 -15.47 -11.10 -10.57
CA SER A 249 -16.00 -9.94 -11.27
C SER A 249 -16.78 -9.05 -10.32
N GLY A 250 -16.68 -7.73 -10.52
CA GLY A 250 -17.41 -6.74 -9.72
C GLY A 250 -16.54 -5.65 -9.15
N ASP A 251 -16.96 -5.03 -8.03
CA ASP A 251 -16.14 -4.08 -7.29
C ASP A 251 -14.94 -4.78 -6.64
N ALA A 252 -13.73 -4.35 -7.00
CA ALA A 252 -12.51 -5.02 -6.60
C ALA A 252 -12.34 -5.12 -5.07
N GLY A 253 -12.66 -4.05 -4.33
CA GLY A 253 -12.51 -4.04 -2.88
C GLY A 253 -13.50 -4.98 -2.19
N ALA A 254 -14.76 -4.96 -2.64
CA ALA A 254 -15.80 -5.81 -2.10
C ALA A 254 -15.52 -7.30 -2.38
N GLN A 255 -15.04 -7.61 -3.58
CA GLN A 255 -14.73 -9.00 -3.98
C GLN A 255 -13.56 -9.56 -3.19
N VAL A 256 -12.46 -8.81 -3.02
CA VAL A 256 -11.31 -9.22 -2.21
C VAL A 256 -11.73 -9.47 -0.76
N ILE A 257 -12.52 -8.58 -0.15
CA ILE A 257 -12.99 -8.75 1.22
C ILE A 257 -13.93 -9.96 1.34
N ARG A 258 -14.83 -10.16 0.37
CA ARG A 258 -15.74 -11.30 0.32
C ARG A 258 -14.97 -12.61 0.21
N HIS A 259 -13.99 -12.66 -0.68
CA HIS A 259 -13.16 -13.83 -0.89
C HIS A 259 -12.34 -14.15 0.36
N ALA A 260 -11.72 -13.16 0.99
CA ALA A 260 -10.99 -13.34 2.25
C ALA A 260 -11.86 -13.89 3.39
N ARG A 261 -13.13 -13.47 3.46
CA ARG A 261 -14.09 -14.04 4.44
C ARG A 261 -14.48 -15.48 4.13
N HIS A 262 -14.70 -15.78 2.84
CA HIS A 262 -15.11 -17.11 2.39
C HIS A 262 -14.00 -18.14 2.61
N THR A 263 -12.77 -17.81 2.25
CA THR A 263 -11.60 -18.68 2.40
C THR A 263 -11.01 -18.64 3.81
N LYS A 264 -11.47 -17.72 4.66
CA LYS A 264 -10.90 -17.45 6.00
C LYS A 264 -9.42 -17.11 5.93
N ALA A 265 -9.03 -16.28 4.94
CA ALA A 265 -7.66 -15.85 4.77
C ALA A 265 -7.10 -15.21 6.05
N ASP A 266 -5.90 -15.61 6.44
CA ASP A 266 -5.22 -15.12 7.64
C ASP A 266 -4.54 -13.78 7.40
N LEU A 267 -4.23 -13.47 6.12
CA LEU A 267 -3.56 -12.23 5.73
C LEU A 267 -3.90 -11.89 4.27
N ILE A 268 -4.07 -10.59 3.99
CA ILE A 268 -4.22 -10.08 2.64
C ILE A 268 -2.99 -9.27 2.26
N VAL A 269 -2.47 -9.49 1.04
CA VAL A 269 -1.46 -8.64 0.41
C VAL A 269 -2.11 -7.92 -0.77
N ILE A 270 -2.00 -6.59 -0.81
CA ILE A 270 -2.59 -5.75 -1.85
C ILE A 270 -1.64 -4.63 -2.24
N GLY A 271 -1.65 -4.24 -3.51
CA GLY A 271 -0.93 -3.06 -3.98
C GLY A 271 -1.54 -1.76 -3.47
N ARG A 272 -0.71 -0.74 -3.22
CA ARG A 272 -1.20 0.59 -2.84
C ARG A 272 -2.20 1.15 -3.86
N GLY A 273 -2.08 0.72 -5.12
CA GLY A 273 -2.93 1.17 -6.22
C GLY A 273 -2.86 2.68 -6.41
N GLY A 274 -3.60 3.17 -7.35
CA GLY A 274 -3.71 4.57 -7.71
C GLY A 274 -3.71 4.66 -9.23
N ARG A 275 -4.81 5.15 -9.81
CA ARG A 275 -4.85 5.45 -11.26
C ARG A 275 -3.79 6.49 -11.53
N VAL A 276 -2.81 6.12 -12.32
CA VAL A 276 -1.91 7.05 -12.97
C VAL A 276 -2.69 7.70 -14.11
N GLY A 277 -3.44 8.76 -13.79
CA GLY A 277 -4.05 9.60 -14.81
C GLY A 277 -2.93 10.30 -15.60
N GLN A 278 -3.01 10.30 -16.93
CA GLN A 278 -2.12 11.12 -17.75
C GLN A 278 -2.29 12.58 -17.34
N GLY A 279 -1.26 13.16 -16.71
CA GLY A 279 -1.19 14.60 -16.44
C GLY A 279 -1.15 15.07 -14.99
N THR A 280 -1.26 14.22 -13.98
CA THR A 280 -1.15 14.62 -12.58
C THR A 280 0.22 14.34 -12.00
N ALA A 281 0.78 15.32 -11.29
CA ALA A 281 2.07 15.18 -10.60
C ALA A 281 1.96 14.11 -9.49
N TYR A 282 2.78 13.09 -9.58
CA TYR A 282 2.74 11.87 -8.74
C TYR A 282 3.09 12.05 -7.26
N ALA A 283 3.55 13.23 -6.86
CA ALA A 283 4.00 13.47 -5.48
C ALA A 283 2.89 13.37 -4.42
N SER A 284 1.63 13.26 -4.82
CA SER A 284 0.47 13.21 -3.93
C SER A 284 -0.61 12.23 -4.36
N LEU A 285 -0.25 11.10 -5.00
CA LEU A 285 -1.25 10.11 -5.38
C LEU A 285 -1.93 9.55 -4.13
N PRO A 286 -3.25 9.73 -4.01
CA PRO A 286 -3.99 9.11 -2.94
C PRO A 286 -3.87 7.58 -3.06
N VAL A 287 -3.88 6.90 -1.93
CA VAL A 287 -4.04 5.45 -1.87
C VAL A 287 -5.29 5.07 -2.66
N GLY A 288 -5.18 4.08 -3.54
CA GLY A 288 -6.30 3.61 -4.35
C GLY A 288 -7.54 3.26 -3.50
N SER A 289 -8.72 3.43 -4.08
CA SER A 289 -10.00 3.14 -3.41
C SER A 289 -10.06 1.71 -2.89
N THR A 290 -9.62 0.75 -3.69
CA THR A 290 -9.56 -0.68 -3.34
C THR A 290 -8.66 -0.95 -2.16
N ALA A 291 -7.40 -0.47 -2.20
CA ALA A 291 -6.45 -0.65 -1.10
C ALA A 291 -6.96 -0.02 0.21
N ARG A 292 -7.57 1.17 0.10
CA ARG A 292 -8.15 1.87 1.23
C ARG A 292 -9.34 1.12 1.83
N MET A 293 -10.23 0.59 0.98
CA MET A 293 -11.38 -0.21 1.41
C MET A 293 -10.92 -1.50 2.09
N VAL A 294 -10.01 -2.25 1.48
CA VAL A 294 -9.50 -3.51 2.00
C VAL A 294 -8.76 -3.30 3.32
N ALA A 295 -7.85 -2.32 3.40
CA ALA A 295 -7.12 -2.02 4.63
C ALA A 295 -8.05 -1.71 5.83
N TRP A 296 -9.25 -1.20 5.55
CA TRP A 296 -10.20 -0.78 6.58
C TRP A 296 -11.22 -1.83 6.96
N ALA A 297 -11.70 -2.63 5.99
CA ALA A 297 -12.84 -3.55 6.15
C ALA A 297 -12.47 -5.03 6.11
N ALA A 298 -11.20 -5.36 5.86
CA ALA A 298 -10.75 -6.75 5.84
C ALA A 298 -10.95 -7.44 7.20
N PRO A 299 -11.28 -8.74 7.22
CA PRO A 299 -11.44 -9.52 8.45
C PRO A 299 -10.11 -9.83 9.14
N CYS A 300 -8.99 -9.74 8.42
CA CYS A 300 -7.65 -10.14 8.83
C CYS A 300 -6.63 -8.98 8.65
N PRO A 301 -5.36 -9.15 9.02
CA PRO A 301 -4.27 -8.22 8.71
C PRO A 301 -4.13 -7.97 7.21
N VAL A 302 -3.69 -6.76 6.86
CA VAL A 302 -3.48 -6.35 5.46
C VAL A 302 -2.09 -5.78 5.30
N VAL A 303 -1.31 -6.35 4.40
CA VAL A 303 -0.06 -5.76 3.90
C VAL A 303 -0.37 -4.97 2.64
N VAL A 304 -0.11 -3.68 2.67
CA VAL A 304 -0.21 -2.82 1.50
C VAL A 304 1.20 -2.60 0.95
N SER A 305 1.44 -3.13 -0.25
CA SER A 305 2.71 -2.98 -0.96
C SER A 305 2.83 -1.59 -1.57
N PRO A 306 3.97 -0.88 -1.43
CA PRO A 306 4.18 0.41 -2.06
C PRO A 306 4.29 0.29 -3.59
N LEU A 307 4.17 1.40 -4.29
CA LEU A 307 4.48 1.47 -5.71
C LEU A 307 5.98 1.27 -5.95
N GLU A 308 6.35 0.74 -7.11
CA GLU A 308 7.75 0.57 -7.47
C GLU A 308 8.52 1.91 -7.51
N PRO A 309 9.74 1.96 -6.97
CA PRO A 309 10.57 3.19 -7.01
C PRO A 309 10.81 3.74 -8.43
N ALA A 310 10.89 2.85 -9.43
CA ALA A 310 11.07 3.22 -10.83
C ALA A 310 9.91 4.07 -11.40
N LEU A 311 8.70 3.88 -10.88
CA LEU A 311 7.53 4.68 -11.26
C LEU A 311 7.54 6.06 -10.59
N LEU A 312 8.09 6.17 -9.39
CA LEU A 312 8.28 7.42 -8.68
C LEU A 312 9.31 8.30 -9.40
N GLN A 313 10.39 7.72 -9.96
CA GLN A 313 11.42 8.46 -10.70
C GLN A 313 10.93 8.98 -12.05
N ARG A 314 10.09 8.23 -12.77
CA ARG A 314 9.52 8.68 -14.07
C ARG A 314 8.61 9.90 -13.93
N SER A 315 8.00 10.10 -12.78
CA SER A 315 7.13 11.24 -12.51
C SER A 315 7.91 12.54 -12.24
N THR A 316 9.03 12.45 -11.50
CA THR A 316 9.88 13.61 -11.20
C THR A 316 10.60 14.12 -12.46
N PHE A 317 10.92 13.22 -13.40
CA PHE A 317 11.59 13.60 -14.64
C PHE A 317 10.65 14.34 -15.63
N ARG A 318 9.35 13.94 -15.70
CA ARG A 318 8.37 14.66 -16.54
C ARG A 318 7.99 16.04 -15.99
N GLY A 319 7.99 16.23 -14.67
CA GLY A 319 7.74 17.53 -14.05
C GLY A 319 8.84 18.57 -14.33
N ARG A 320 10.10 18.14 -14.46
CA ARG A 320 11.22 19.04 -14.82
C ARG A 320 11.24 19.46 -16.29
N GLN A 321 10.77 18.60 -17.21
CA GLN A 321 10.72 18.98 -18.63
C GLN A 321 9.58 19.94 -18.99
N SER A 322 8.47 19.93 -18.24
CA SER A 322 7.36 20.87 -18.46
C SER A 322 7.64 22.27 -17.91
N SER A 323 8.52 22.41 -16.91
CA SER A 323 8.92 23.71 -16.36
C SER A 323 10.02 24.40 -17.20
N SER A 324 10.87 23.64 -17.90
CA SER A 324 11.91 24.22 -18.77
C SER A 324 11.39 24.70 -20.11
N ARG A 325 10.21 24.23 -20.57
CA ARG A 325 9.59 24.71 -21.81
C ARG A 325 8.72 25.97 -21.66
N ARG A 326 8.43 26.44 -20.44
CA ARG A 326 7.66 27.67 -20.24
C ARG A 326 8.51 28.96 -20.16
N ASN A 327 9.84 28.85 -20.08
CA ASN A 327 10.73 30.02 -19.98
C ASN A 327 11.44 30.41 -21.27
N SER A 328 11.10 29.83 -22.43
CA SER A 328 11.76 30.14 -23.70
C SER A 328 10.86 30.80 -24.76
N SER A 329 9.70 31.34 -24.38
CA SER A 329 8.80 32.03 -25.33
C SER A 329 8.38 33.42 -24.89
N SER A 330 9.32 34.23 -24.37
CA SER A 330 9.14 35.68 -24.21
C SER A 330 10.43 36.43 -24.49
N SER A 331 10.83 36.43 -25.75
CA SER A 331 11.73 37.47 -26.29
C SER A 331 11.01 38.13 -27.45
N GLY A 332 10.40 39.27 -27.14
CA GLY A 332 9.67 40.10 -28.07
C GLY A 332 10.58 40.67 -29.14
N THR A 333 10.14 40.61 -30.35
CA THR A 333 10.66 41.31 -31.48
C THR A 333 10.13 42.73 -31.46
N VAL A 334 11.00 43.69 -31.18
CA VAL A 334 10.74 45.12 -31.39
C VAL A 334 10.93 45.40 -32.88
N VAL A 335 9.87 45.79 -33.56
CA VAL A 335 9.96 46.35 -34.92
C VAL A 335 10.03 47.86 -34.79
N SER A 336 11.18 48.40 -35.14
CA SER A 336 11.39 49.82 -35.31
C SER A 336 10.75 50.30 -36.61
N GLY A 337 9.78 51.20 -36.52
CA GLY A 337 9.24 51.93 -37.65
C GLY A 337 10.21 52.99 -38.12
N GLY A 338 10.62 52.92 -39.39
CA GLY A 338 11.34 53.96 -40.09
C GLY A 338 10.37 54.90 -40.74
N ASN A 339 10.59 56.16 -40.45
CA ASN A 339 9.99 57.34 -41.06
C ASN A 339 10.53 57.52 -42.51
N LEU A 340 9.68 57.86 -43.45
CA LEU A 340 10.10 58.59 -44.64
C LEU A 340 8.99 59.55 -45.07
N ALA A 341 9.35 60.80 -45.01
CA ALA A 341 8.68 61.91 -45.62
C ALA A 341 8.92 61.96 -47.14
N SER A 342 7.96 62.29 -47.88
CA SER A 342 7.88 63.28 -48.95
C SER A 342 6.52 63.23 -49.58
#